data_0a2ebd5cbfdf43788bfc9588ef25974a
#
_entry.id   0a2ebd5cbfdf43788bfc9588ef25974a
#
_cell.length_a   1.000
_cell.length_b   1.000
_cell.length_c   1.000
_cell.angle_alpha   90.00
_cell.angle_beta   90.00
_cell.angle_gamma   90.00
#
_symmetry.space_group_name_H-M   'P 1'
#
loop_
_entity.id
_entity.type
_entity.pdbx_description
1 polymer ?
#
loop_
_entity_poly.entity_id
_entity_poly.type
_entity_poly.pdbx_seq_one_letter_code
_entity_poly.pdbx_strand_id
1 'polypeptide(L)'
;MNITFRQLKLFLALSETGSVSAAARVMHVTQPTASMQLKEVTQAIGVPLYEVISKKIHLTDVGRELAHTARDMVQTWAAFEQGVDGIKGLTRGKLKVAVVSTAKYFMPRLIGTFCKKYPEIDVSLEILNRDGVVQRMRDNLDDLYIMSQPPIDLDLNDEIFMTNPLVLVAATRSPLVKASGVSLASLAEQRFILREKGSGTRMGVDQFFKKHKFRPDIRMELGSNEAIKEAVAGGLGIGIVSRHALHGQQKEHGVAVVDVKGFPIQSSWHIVHPATKRLSPVATAFKLHMRKDMGRHV
;
A
#
# COMPACT_ATOMS: atom_id res chain seq x y z
N MET A 1 31.30 14.22 13.32
CA MET A 1 29.91 13.95 13.74
C MET A 1 29.93 12.61 14.46
N ASN A 2 29.68 12.58 15.78
CA ASN A 2 29.67 11.32 16.56
C ASN A 2 28.25 11.07 17.06
N ILE A 3 27.48 10.27 16.29
CA ILE A 3 26.12 9.86 16.66
C ILE A 3 26.10 8.34 16.73
N THR A 4 25.62 7.79 17.86
CA THR A 4 25.54 6.36 18.06
C THR A 4 24.26 5.79 17.42
N PHE A 5 24.29 4.52 17.05
CA PHE A 5 23.11 3.81 16.53
C PHE A 5 21.92 3.82 17.52
N ARG A 6 22.18 3.82 18.83
CA ARG A 6 21.14 3.94 19.86
C ARG A 6 20.49 5.32 19.85
N GLN A 7 21.26 6.38 19.64
CA GLN A 7 20.74 7.75 19.50
C GLN A 7 19.91 7.92 18.23
N LEU A 8 20.32 7.30 17.11
CA LEU A 8 19.51 7.27 15.89
C LEU A 8 18.16 6.55 16.11
N LYS A 9 18.15 5.41 16.78
CA LYS A 9 16.92 4.71 17.19
C LYS A 9 16.02 5.57 18.08
N LEU A 10 16.59 6.31 19.02
CA LEU A 10 15.84 7.22 19.88
C LEU A 10 15.23 8.38 19.09
N PHE A 11 15.98 8.97 18.16
CA PHE A 11 15.46 10.03 17.29
C PHE A 11 14.34 9.51 16.37
N LEU A 12 14.50 8.31 15.83
CA LEU A 12 13.45 7.65 15.06
C LEU A 12 12.18 7.43 15.90
N ALA A 13 12.31 6.93 17.14
CA ALA A 13 11.19 6.78 18.05
C ALA A 13 10.52 8.13 18.38
N LEU A 14 11.29 9.24 18.48
CA LEU A 14 10.74 10.59 18.63
C LEU A 14 9.92 10.99 17.41
N SER A 15 10.42 10.75 16.21
CA SER A 15 9.73 11.09 14.95
C SER A 15 8.41 10.35 14.79
N GLU A 16 8.32 9.12 15.27
CA GLU A 16 7.13 8.26 15.17
C GLU A 16 6.09 8.55 16.25
N THR A 17 6.55 8.89 17.47
CA THR A 17 5.65 9.10 18.61
C THR A 17 5.24 10.55 18.83
N GLY A 18 5.99 11.51 18.27
CA GLY A 18 5.77 12.93 18.46
C GLY A 18 5.98 13.44 19.90
N SER A 19 6.61 12.63 20.78
CA SER A 19 6.77 12.94 22.20
C SER A 19 8.04 12.34 22.78
N VAL A 20 8.87 13.18 23.46
CA VAL A 20 10.08 12.72 24.14
C VAL A 20 9.79 11.65 25.20
N SER A 21 8.71 11.82 25.96
CA SER A 21 8.31 10.85 26.99
C SER A 21 7.85 9.51 26.38
N ALA A 22 7.17 9.54 25.23
CA ALA A 22 6.77 8.32 24.52
C ALA A 22 7.98 7.62 23.89
N ALA A 23 8.88 8.37 23.25
CA ALA A 23 10.14 7.85 22.70
C ALA A 23 11.03 7.22 23.81
N ALA A 24 11.10 7.85 24.96
CA ALA A 24 11.84 7.31 26.12
C ALA A 24 11.29 5.94 26.57
N ARG A 25 9.97 5.79 26.61
CA ARG A 25 9.31 4.49 26.92
C ARG A 25 9.64 3.43 25.88
N VAL A 26 9.56 3.76 24.58
CA VAL A 26 9.91 2.84 23.49
C VAL A 26 11.36 2.37 23.61
N MET A 27 12.26 3.28 23.99
CA MET A 27 13.69 3.00 24.10
C MET A 27 14.12 2.46 25.48
N HIS A 28 13.17 2.26 26.42
CA HIS A 28 13.40 1.79 27.78
C HIS A 28 14.46 2.64 28.54
N VAL A 29 14.32 3.97 28.43
CA VAL A 29 15.14 4.94 29.15
C VAL A 29 14.27 5.95 29.90
N THR A 30 14.88 6.71 30.83
CA THR A 30 14.18 7.83 31.49
C THR A 30 14.01 9.01 30.53
N GLN A 31 12.95 9.80 30.75
CA GLN A 31 12.71 11.00 29.92
C GLN A 31 13.87 12.01 29.97
N PRO A 32 14.52 12.30 31.12
CA PRO A 32 15.72 13.14 31.16
C PRO A 32 16.88 12.60 30.30
N THR A 33 17.12 11.28 30.35
CA THR A 33 18.14 10.61 29.53
C THR A 33 17.81 10.75 28.04
N ALA A 34 16.56 10.53 27.62
CA ALA A 34 16.14 10.72 26.26
C ALA A 34 16.32 12.16 25.78
N SER A 35 15.89 13.13 26.61
CA SER A 35 16.04 14.56 26.29
C SER A 35 17.52 14.96 26.12
N MET A 36 18.40 14.47 26.98
CA MET A 36 19.84 14.71 26.89
C MET A 36 20.41 14.11 25.60
N GLN A 37 20.12 12.87 25.28
CA GLN A 37 20.61 12.20 24.06
C GLN A 37 20.10 12.89 22.78
N LEU A 38 18.84 13.32 22.75
CA LEU A 38 18.30 14.08 21.61
C LEU A 38 18.98 15.43 21.43
N LYS A 39 19.31 16.11 22.53
CA LYS A 39 20.11 17.34 22.49
C LYS A 39 21.51 17.09 21.94
N GLU A 40 22.17 16.00 22.35
CA GLU A 40 23.48 15.60 21.82
C GLU A 40 23.43 15.34 20.31
N VAL A 41 22.38 14.65 19.80
CA VAL A 41 22.17 14.44 18.37
C VAL A 41 22.02 15.78 17.64
N THR A 42 21.19 16.69 18.16
CA THR A 42 21.01 18.02 17.57
C THR A 42 22.31 18.82 17.54
N GLN A 43 23.10 18.75 18.62
CA GLN A 43 24.42 19.42 18.69
C GLN A 43 25.43 18.80 17.71
N ALA A 44 25.42 17.47 17.56
CA ALA A 44 26.31 16.77 16.62
C ALA A 44 26.00 17.09 15.14
N ILE A 45 24.74 17.35 14.82
CA ILE A 45 24.29 17.77 13.48
C ILE A 45 24.54 19.28 13.26
N GLY A 46 24.42 20.10 14.34
CA GLY A 46 24.68 21.52 14.28
C GLY A 46 23.49 22.39 13.86
N VAL A 47 22.33 21.81 13.58
CA VAL A 47 21.09 22.53 13.23
C VAL A 47 19.90 21.93 13.99
N PRO A 48 18.83 22.72 14.24
CA PRO A 48 17.62 22.20 14.87
C PRO A 48 17.00 21.04 14.06
N LEU A 49 16.68 19.94 14.72
CA LEU A 49 16.07 18.77 14.12
C LEU A 49 14.56 18.74 14.35
N TYR A 50 14.08 19.40 15.38
CA TYR A 50 12.67 19.52 15.72
C TYR A 50 12.39 20.80 16.50
N GLU A 51 11.12 21.19 16.50
CA GLU A 51 10.57 22.29 17.26
C GLU A 51 9.44 21.79 18.16
N VAL A 52 9.20 22.48 19.26
CA VAL A 52 8.09 22.19 20.17
C VAL A 52 7.04 23.28 20.02
N ILE A 53 5.93 22.99 19.34
CA ILE A 53 4.83 23.91 19.13
C ILE A 53 3.59 23.32 19.84
N SER A 54 3.01 24.09 20.77
CA SER A 54 1.82 23.66 21.54
C SER A 54 2.00 22.28 22.21
N LYS A 55 3.18 22.03 22.79
CA LYS A 55 3.57 20.76 23.43
C LYS A 55 3.69 19.56 22.48
N LYS A 56 3.64 19.77 21.17
CA LYS A 56 3.86 18.73 20.15
C LYS A 56 5.22 18.93 19.48
N ILE A 57 5.83 17.82 19.11
CA ILE A 57 7.09 17.80 18.34
C ILE A 57 6.77 17.91 16.86
N HIS A 58 7.43 18.87 16.21
CA HIS A 58 7.39 19.05 14.76
C HIS A 58 8.81 18.96 14.23
N LEU A 59 9.05 18.00 13.32
CA LEU A 59 10.36 17.84 12.71
C LEU A 59 10.64 19.00 11.72
N THR A 60 11.85 19.51 11.73
CA THR A 60 12.38 20.36 10.65
C THR A 60 12.61 19.52 9.38
N ASP A 61 12.93 20.15 8.24
CA ASP A 61 13.28 19.42 7.01
C ASP A 61 14.49 18.51 7.24
N VAL A 62 15.54 19.02 7.91
CA VAL A 62 16.73 18.22 8.28
C VAL A 62 16.36 17.12 9.26
N GLY A 63 15.42 17.36 10.19
CA GLY A 63 14.92 16.32 11.09
C GLY A 63 14.16 15.22 10.36
N ARG A 64 13.38 15.54 9.33
CA ARG A 64 12.70 14.54 8.47
C ARG A 64 13.71 13.69 7.72
N GLU A 65 14.74 14.33 7.17
CA GLU A 65 15.80 13.61 6.44
C GLU A 65 16.62 12.70 7.36
N LEU A 66 16.96 13.17 8.57
CA LEU A 66 17.61 12.34 9.58
C LEU A 66 16.72 11.14 10.00
N ALA A 67 15.42 11.34 10.18
CA ALA A 67 14.50 10.27 10.52
C ALA A 67 14.42 9.22 9.39
N HIS A 68 14.41 9.64 8.13
CA HIS A 68 14.47 8.75 6.97
C HIS A 68 15.77 7.94 6.98
N THR A 69 16.92 8.60 7.07
CA THR A 69 18.24 7.96 7.11
C THR A 69 18.36 6.99 8.29
N ALA A 70 17.90 7.39 9.49
CA ALA A 70 17.91 6.53 10.67
C ALA A 70 17.05 5.27 10.46
N ARG A 71 15.91 5.39 9.79
CA ARG A 71 15.02 4.26 9.46
C ARG A 71 15.71 3.29 8.51
N ASP A 72 16.36 3.78 7.46
CA ASP A 72 17.09 2.95 6.51
C ASP A 72 18.22 2.17 7.19
N MET A 73 18.97 2.83 8.07
CA MET A 73 20.03 2.16 8.84
C MET A 73 19.47 1.08 9.77
N VAL A 74 18.38 1.36 10.47
CA VAL A 74 17.71 0.38 11.36
C VAL A 74 17.18 -0.81 10.56
N GLN A 75 16.59 -0.59 9.40
CA GLN A 75 16.08 -1.66 8.54
C GLN A 75 17.22 -2.50 7.94
N THR A 76 18.30 -1.85 7.47
CA THR A 76 19.48 -2.56 6.95
C THR A 76 20.09 -3.45 8.02
N TRP A 77 20.18 -2.97 9.26
CA TRP A 77 20.66 -3.76 10.39
C TRP A 77 19.72 -4.93 10.70
N ALA A 78 18.42 -4.70 10.76
CA ALA A 78 17.44 -5.77 10.98
C ALA A 78 17.47 -6.84 9.87
N ALA A 79 17.68 -6.44 8.61
CA ALA A 79 17.86 -7.37 7.49
C ALA A 79 19.13 -8.22 7.64
N PHE A 80 20.21 -7.64 8.16
CA PHE A 80 21.44 -8.37 8.48
C PHE A 80 21.21 -9.38 9.60
N GLU A 81 20.58 -8.97 10.72
CA GLU A 81 20.25 -9.88 11.85
C GLU A 81 19.39 -11.05 11.37
N GLN A 82 18.34 -10.78 10.56
CA GLN A 82 17.54 -11.83 9.93
C GLN A 82 18.35 -12.71 8.97
N GLY A 83 19.35 -12.13 8.27
CA GLY A 83 20.25 -12.87 7.38
C GLY A 83 21.10 -13.87 8.14
N VAL A 84 21.60 -13.50 9.32
CA VAL A 84 22.35 -14.40 10.21
C VAL A 84 21.45 -15.54 10.74
N ASP A 85 20.21 -15.23 11.12
CA ASP A 85 19.23 -16.25 11.52
C ASP A 85 18.79 -17.12 10.32
N GLY A 86 18.76 -16.56 9.12
CA GLY A 86 18.46 -17.28 7.86
C GLY A 86 19.51 -18.32 7.45
N ILE A 87 20.78 -18.15 7.86
CA ILE A 87 21.85 -19.16 7.69
C ILE A 87 21.53 -20.40 8.55
N LYS A 88 20.78 -20.24 9.64
CA LYS A 88 20.31 -21.32 10.53
C LYS A 88 18.99 -21.97 10.07
N GLY A 89 18.45 -21.60 8.91
CA GLY A 89 17.14 -21.97 8.42
C GLY A 89 16.11 -20.84 8.68
N LEU A 90 15.26 -20.56 7.69
CA LEU A 90 14.23 -19.49 7.79
C LEU A 90 13.15 -19.90 8.81
N THR A 91 13.47 -19.80 10.12
CA THR A 91 12.60 -20.30 11.19
C THR A 91 11.76 -19.20 11.81
N ARG A 92 12.26 -17.97 11.94
CA ARG A 92 11.57 -16.84 12.59
C ARG A 92 11.91 -15.51 11.95
N GLY A 93 11.07 -14.50 12.19
CA GLY A 93 11.32 -13.14 11.71
C GLY A 93 10.06 -12.30 11.60
N LYS A 94 10.20 -11.08 11.08
CA LYS A 94 9.11 -10.16 10.83
C LYS A 94 9.04 -9.82 9.34
N LEU A 95 7.84 -9.74 8.82
CA LEU A 95 7.55 -9.31 7.45
C LEU A 95 6.54 -8.16 7.51
N LYS A 96 6.88 -7.03 6.92
CA LYS A 96 5.98 -5.89 6.77
C LYS A 96 5.60 -5.73 5.30
N VAL A 97 4.31 -5.73 5.01
CA VAL A 97 3.80 -5.60 3.64
C VAL A 97 2.72 -4.52 3.61
N ALA A 98 2.85 -3.55 2.73
CA ALA A 98 1.79 -2.60 2.45
C ALA A 98 1.17 -2.88 1.09
N VAL A 99 -0.16 -2.87 1.03
CA VAL A 99 -0.91 -3.24 -0.18
C VAL A 99 -2.01 -2.24 -0.49
N VAL A 100 -2.30 -2.08 -1.77
CA VAL A 100 -3.47 -1.30 -2.18
C VAL A 100 -4.76 -2.01 -1.79
N SER A 101 -5.81 -1.23 -1.51
CA SER A 101 -7.08 -1.73 -1.00
C SER A 101 -7.73 -2.83 -1.84
N THR A 102 -7.44 -2.90 -3.15
CA THR A 102 -7.92 -3.98 -4.03
C THR A 102 -7.19 -5.29 -3.83
N ALA A 103 -5.99 -5.29 -3.25
CA ALA A 103 -5.24 -6.52 -2.97
C ALA A 103 -5.76 -7.28 -1.73
N LYS A 104 -6.62 -6.65 -0.90
CA LYS A 104 -7.23 -7.30 0.27
C LYS A 104 -8.04 -8.56 -0.06
N TYR A 105 -8.48 -8.70 -1.31
CA TYR A 105 -9.28 -9.87 -1.73
C TYR A 105 -8.47 -11.16 -1.86
N PHE A 106 -7.14 -11.07 -1.97
CA PHE A 106 -6.27 -12.25 -2.13
C PHE A 106 -5.09 -12.29 -1.17
N MET A 107 -4.53 -11.15 -0.77
CA MET A 107 -3.33 -11.09 0.09
C MET A 107 -3.46 -11.86 1.41
N PRO A 108 -4.59 -11.79 2.16
CA PRO A 108 -4.71 -12.58 3.40
C PRO A 108 -4.59 -14.09 3.18
N ARG A 109 -5.09 -14.61 2.04
CA ARG A 109 -4.96 -16.05 1.71
C ARG A 109 -3.51 -16.42 1.40
N LEU A 110 -2.80 -15.59 0.62
CA LEU A 110 -1.37 -15.78 0.33
C LEU A 110 -0.52 -15.75 1.60
N ILE A 111 -0.79 -14.79 2.49
CA ILE A 111 -0.13 -14.72 3.79
C ILE A 111 -0.46 -15.96 4.62
N GLY A 112 -1.70 -16.41 4.62
CA GLY A 112 -2.12 -17.61 5.35
C GLY A 112 -1.38 -18.88 4.90
N THR A 113 -1.18 -19.06 3.58
CA THR A 113 -0.40 -20.20 3.05
C THR A 113 1.09 -20.07 3.36
N PHE A 114 1.62 -18.85 3.38
CA PHE A 114 2.98 -18.57 3.78
C PHE A 114 3.23 -18.85 5.27
N CYS A 115 2.36 -18.36 6.16
CA CYS A 115 2.46 -18.59 7.60
C CYS A 115 2.31 -20.06 7.99
N LYS A 116 1.51 -20.85 7.25
CA LYS A 116 1.46 -22.32 7.44
C LYS A 116 2.82 -22.97 7.19
N LYS A 117 3.59 -22.46 6.24
CA LYS A 117 4.93 -22.97 5.93
C LYS A 117 5.99 -22.43 6.89
N TYR A 118 5.80 -21.24 7.42
CA TYR A 118 6.74 -20.53 8.29
C TYR A 118 5.99 -19.98 9.51
N PRO A 119 5.64 -20.84 10.48
CA PRO A 119 4.71 -20.47 11.57
C PRO A 119 5.29 -19.47 12.58
N GLU A 120 6.62 -19.34 12.66
CA GLU A 120 7.31 -18.42 13.56
C GLU A 120 7.58 -17.03 12.92
N ILE A 121 6.99 -16.75 11.74
CA ILE A 121 7.12 -15.46 11.10
C ILE A 121 5.90 -14.61 11.42
N ASP A 122 6.14 -13.47 12.07
CA ASP A 122 5.14 -12.42 12.29
C ASP A 122 4.94 -11.60 11.01
N VAL A 123 3.69 -11.45 10.56
CA VAL A 123 3.35 -10.65 9.38
C VAL A 123 2.49 -9.46 9.77
N SER A 124 2.95 -8.26 9.41
CA SER A 124 2.17 -7.03 9.46
C SER A 124 1.69 -6.67 8.05
N LEU A 125 0.39 -6.52 7.87
CA LEU A 125 -0.24 -6.16 6.60
C LEU A 125 -0.96 -4.82 6.73
N GLU A 126 -0.49 -3.82 5.98
CA GLU A 126 -1.15 -2.52 5.86
C GLU A 126 -1.95 -2.43 4.58
N ILE A 127 -3.21 -1.99 4.67
CA ILE A 127 -4.12 -1.88 3.52
C ILE A 127 -4.56 -0.43 3.36
N LEU A 128 -4.14 0.19 2.27
CA LEU A 128 -4.33 1.63 2.02
C LEU A 128 -4.79 1.86 0.57
N ASN A 129 -5.07 3.12 0.20
CA ASN A 129 -5.12 3.48 -1.21
C ASN A 129 -3.70 3.58 -1.78
N ARG A 130 -3.58 3.84 -3.10
CA ARG A 130 -2.27 3.90 -3.75
C ARG A 130 -1.37 4.99 -3.17
N ASP A 131 -1.91 6.17 -2.93
CA ASP A 131 -1.11 7.30 -2.42
C ASP A 131 -0.58 7.01 -1.01
N GLY A 132 -1.39 6.37 -0.16
CA GLY A 132 -0.94 5.91 1.15
C GLY A 132 0.18 4.85 1.06
N VAL A 133 0.08 3.90 0.10
CA VAL A 133 1.15 2.92 -0.14
C VAL A 133 2.42 3.58 -0.67
N VAL A 134 2.30 4.55 -1.59
CA VAL A 134 3.45 5.32 -2.11
C VAL A 134 4.12 6.12 -1.00
N GLN A 135 3.32 6.76 -0.13
CA GLN A 135 3.90 7.50 1.00
C GLN A 135 4.70 6.57 1.92
N ARG A 136 4.15 5.41 2.30
CA ARG A 136 4.86 4.41 3.09
C ARG A 136 6.14 3.91 2.41
N MET A 137 6.12 3.81 1.07
CA MET A 137 7.29 3.42 0.28
C MET A 137 8.37 4.51 0.32
N ARG A 138 7.98 5.79 0.18
CA ARG A 138 8.91 6.93 0.33
C ARG A 138 9.53 6.98 1.72
N ASP A 139 8.73 6.66 2.73
CA ASP A 139 9.17 6.61 4.14
C ASP A 139 9.86 5.28 4.49
N ASN A 140 10.03 4.36 3.52
CA ASN A 140 10.63 3.03 3.69
C ASN A 140 10.09 2.27 4.91
N LEU A 141 8.77 2.18 5.09
CA LEU A 141 8.14 1.60 6.29
C LEU A 141 7.96 0.08 6.21
N ASP A 142 7.91 -0.49 5.00
CA ASP A 142 7.60 -1.90 4.78
C ASP A 142 8.67 -2.58 3.92
N ASP A 143 8.67 -3.91 3.94
CA ASP A 143 9.62 -4.73 3.17
C ASP A 143 9.23 -4.85 1.70
N LEU A 144 7.92 -4.99 1.44
CA LEU A 144 7.34 -5.14 0.11
C LEU A 144 6.06 -4.33 -0.01
N TYR A 145 5.81 -3.85 -1.22
CA TYR A 145 4.62 -3.08 -1.57
C TYR A 145 3.89 -3.75 -2.72
N ILE A 146 2.57 -3.94 -2.58
CA ILE A 146 1.73 -4.53 -3.62
C ILE A 146 0.77 -3.46 -4.12
N MET A 147 0.89 -3.11 -5.40
CA MET A 147 0.08 -2.03 -5.97
C MET A 147 -0.16 -2.21 -7.46
N SER A 148 -1.15 -1.52 -7.98
CA SER A 148 -1.28 -1.19 -9.40
C SER A 148 -0.77 0.23 -9.62
N GLN A 149 -0.24 0.52 -10.80
CA GLN A 149 0.31 1.84 -11.14
C GLN A 149 1.46 2.27 -10.21
N PRO A 150 2.63 1.59 -10.21
CA PRO A 150 3.81 2.04 -9.48
C PRO A 150 4.18 3.48 -9.82
N PRO A 151 4.74 4.26 -8.88
CA PRO A 151 5.19 5.61 -9.15
C PRO A 151 6.41 5.59 -10.09
N ILE A 152 6.42 6.49 -11.08
CA ILE A 152 7.48 6.58 -12.09
C ILE A 152 8.66 7.44 -11.67
N ASP A 153 8.49 8.19 -10.59
CA ASP A 153 9.47 9.12 -10.02
C ASP A 153 10.37 8.49 -8.94
N LEU A 154 10.19 7.20 -8.68
CA LEU A 154 11.02 6.43 -7.76
C LEU A 154 11.78 5.34 -8.51
N ASP A 155 13.03 5.11 -8.11
CA ASP A 155 13.82 3.98 -8.59
C ASP A 155 13.41 2.71 -7.86
N LEU A 156 12.72 1.82 -8.58
CA LEU A 156 12.04 0.65 -8.02
C LEU A 156 12.43 -0.64 -8.73
N ASN A 157 12.59 -1.70 -7.96
CA ASN A 157 12.42 -3.06 -8.47
C ASN A 157 10.92 -3.30 -8.59
N ASP A 158 10.43 -3.38 -9.82
CA ASP A 158 9.02 -3.53 -10.18
C ASP A 158 8.81 -4.85 -10.93
N GLU A 159 7.88 -5.66 -10.46
CA GLU A 159 7.57 -6.96 -11.03
C GLU A 159 6.07 -7.20 -11.07
N ILE A 160 5.53 -7.38 -12.28
CA ILE A 160 4.15 -7.82 -12.46
C ILE A 160 4.01 -9.27 -11.99
N PHE A 161 3.04 -9.53 -11.12
CA PHE A 161 2.80 -10.87 -10.62
C PHE A 161 1.37 -11.39 -10.87
N MET A 162 0.40 -10.50 -11.09
CA MET A 162 -0.99 -10.89 -11.32
C MET A 162 -1.75 -9.84 -12.13
N THR A 163 -2.72 -10.27 -12.95
CA THR A 163 -3.64 -9.37 -13.66
C THR A 163 -4.69 -8.79 -12.70
N ASN A 164 -5.11 -7.55 -12.96
CA ASN A 164 -6.16 -6.85 -12.22
C ASN A 164 -7.17 -6.22 -13.18
N PRO A 165 -7.96 -7.00 -13.90
CA PRO A 165 -8.90 -6.46 -14.86
C PRO A 165 -9.98 -5.60 -14.17
N LEU A 166 -10.22 -4.38 -14.68
CA LEU A 166 -11.26 -3.49 -14.17
C LEU A 166 -12.50 -3.65 -15.04
N VAL A 167 -13.64 -3.87 -14.41
CA VAL A 167 -14.92 -4.14 -15.07
C VAL A 167 -15.94 -3.06 -14.72
N LEU A 168 -16.84 -2.78 -15.67
CA LEU A 168 -18.00 -1.93 -15.43
C LEU A 168 -19.11 -2.78 -14.80
N VAL A 169 -19.75 -2.25 -13.77
CA VAL A 169 -20.87 -2.89 -13.06
C VAL A 169 -22.08 -1.97 -13.03
N ALA A 170 -23.26 -2.57 -13.13
CA ALA A 170 -24.55 -1.93 -12.96
C ALA A 170 -25.43 -2.75 -12.00
N ALA A 171 -26.50 -2.17 -11.48
CA ALA A 171 -27.48 -2.90 -10.69
C ALA A 171 -28.04 -4.08 -11.51
N THR A 172 -28.28 -5.23 -10.90
CA THR A 172 -28.77 -6.44 -11.57
C THR A 172 -30.06 -6.23 -12.35
N ARG A 173 -30.88 -5.29 -11.91
CA ARG A 173 -32.14 -4.88 -12.58
C ARG A 173 -31.95 -3.90 -13.74
N SER A 174 -30.73 -3.40 -13.96
CA SER A 174 -30.44 -2.44 -15.04
C SER A 174 -30.56 -3.10 -16.42
N PRO A 175 -31.17 -2.44 -17.41
CA PRO A 175 -31.24 -2.95 -18.79
C PRO A 175 -29.83 -3.12 -19.40
N LEU A 176 -28.81 -2.39 -18.92
CA LEU A 176 -27.43 -2.51 -19.37
C LEU A 176 -26.85 -3.91 -19.14
N VAL A 177 -27.31 -4.64 -18.13
CA VAL A 177 -26.84 -5.99 -17.80
C VAL A 177 -27.22 -7.02 -18.84
N LYS A 178 -28.34 -6.79 -19.57
CA LYS A 178 -28.83 -7.67 -20.64
C LYS A 178 -28.28 -7.31 -22.02
N ALA A 179 -27.68 -6.12 -22.14
CA ALA A 179 -27.11 -5.64 -23.39
C ALA A 179 -25.70 -6.25 -23.61
N SER A 180 -25.37 -6.54 -24.88
CA SER A 180 -24.05 -7.01 -25.28
C SER A 180 -23.32 -5.96 -26.10
N GLY A 181 -22.00 -5.85 -25.90
CA GLY A 181 -21.15 -4.96 -26.68
C GLY A 181 -21.53 -3.48 -26.57
N VAL A 182 -21.96 -3.03 -25.39
CA VAL A 182 -22.35 -1.64 -25.11
C VAL A 182 -21.21 -0.70 -25.50
N SER A 183 -21.51 0.36 -26.27
CA SER A 183 -20.47 1.34 -26.62
C SER A 183 -20.19 2.28 -25.45
N LEU A 184 -18.94 2.75 -25.33
CA LEU A 184 -18.60 3.74 -24.30
C LEU A 184 -19.42 5.04 -24.49
N ALA A 185 -19.66 5.43 -25.73
CA ALA A 185 -20.47 6.63 -26.06
C ALA A 185 -21.91 6.55 -25.55
N SER A 186 -22.54 5.36 -25.59
CA SER A 186 -23.92 5.19 -25.08
C SER A 186 -24.01 5.27 -23.55
N LEU A 187 -22.89 5.30 -22.85
CA LEU A 187 -22.82 5.50 -21.40
C LEU A 187 -22.67 6.97 -21.00
N ALA A 188 -22.66 7.91 -21.97
CA ALA A 188 -22.44 9.33 -21.68
C ALA A 188 -23.51 9.95 -20.76
N GLU A 189 -24.75 9.43 -20.83
CA GLU A 189 -25.88 9.89 -20.01
C GLU A 189 -25.97 9.13 -18.66
N GLN A 190 -25.11 8.13 -18.45
CA GLN A 190 -25.07 7.38 -17.21
C GLN A 190 -24.27 8.12 -16.15
N ARG A 191 -24.75 8.07 -14.92
CA ARG A 191 -24.02 8.61 -13.77
C ARG A 191 -23.01 7.59 -13.26
N PHE A 192 -21.75 8.00 -13.16
CA PHE A 192 -20.66 7.16 -12.72
C PHE A 192 -20.39 7.28 -11.20
N ILE A 193 -20.13 6.15 -10.58
CA ILE A 193 -19.62 6.05 -9.21
C ILE A 193 -18.22 5.48 -9.32
N LEU A 194 -17.23 6.27 -8.98
CA LEU A 194 -15.82 5.94 -9.18
C LEU A 194 -15.07 5.88 -7.85
N ARG A 195 -13.89 5.30 -7.88
CA ARG A 195 -12.97 5.39 -6.76
C ARG A 195 -12.49 6.84 -6.58
N GLU A 196 -12.08 7.12 -5.37
CA GLU A 196 -11.47 8.39 -4.98
C GLU A 196 -10.20 8.69 -5.77
N LYS A 197 -9.85 9.97 -5.90
CA LYS A 197 -8.54 10.39 -6.37
C LYS A 197 -7.46 9.80 -5.45
N GLY A 198 -6.31 9.42 -6.02
CA GLY A 198 -5.26 8.70 -5.26
C GLY A 198 -5.43 7.18 -5.24
N SER A 199 -6.51 6.62 -5.80
CA SER A 199 -6.67 5.19 -6.04
C SER A 199 -6.01 4.76 -7.35
N GLY A 200 -5.26 3.65 -7.36
CA GLY A 200 -4.71 3.07 -8.59
C GLY A 200 -5.79 2.63 -9.58
N THR A 201 -6.95 2.15 -9.10
CA THR A 201 -8.12 1.86 -9.93
C THR A 201 -8.61 3.13 -10.63
N ARG A 202 -8.74 4.25 -9.89
CA ARG A 202 -9.16 5.53 -10.46
C ARG A 202 -8.17 6.01 -11.51
N MET A 203 -6.88 5.93 -11.27
CA MET A 203 -5.86 6.31 -12.25
C MET A 203 -5.99 5.51 -13.55
N GLY A 204 -6.17 4.19 -13.48
CA GLY A 204 -6.37 3.35 -14.66
C GLY A 204 -7.65 3.70 -15.43
N VAL A 205 -8.73 4.00 -14.71
CA VAL A 205 -10.01 4.45 -15.32
C VAL A 205 -9.86 5.80 -16.01
N ASP A 206 -9.23 6.78 -15.34
CA ASP A 206 -9.03 8.12 -15.89
C ASP A 206 -8.13 8.07 -17.15
N GLN A 207 -7.08 7.25 -17.15
CA GLN A 207 -6.23 7.01 -18.32
C GLN A 207 -7.03 6.40 -19.49
N PHE A 208 -7.87 5.40 -19.19
CA PHE A 208 -8.74 4.79 -20.19
C PHE A 208 -9.72 5.80 -20.78
N PHE A 209 -10.41 6.58 -19.96
CA PHE A 209 -11.35 7.61 -20.45
C PHE A 209 -10.63 8.69 -21.26
N LYS A 210 -9.46 9.14 -20.82
CA LYS A 210 -8.64 10.10 -21.57
C LYS A 210 -8.25 9.56 -22.95
N LYS A 211 -7.80 8.30 -23.02
CA LYS A 211 -7.44 7.63 -24.28
C LYS A 211 -8.62 7.58 -25.27
N HIS A 212 -9.84 7.35 -24.75
CA HIS A 212 -11.06 7.24 -25.57
C HIS A 212 -11.82 8.57 -25.71
N LYS A 213 -11.24 9.69 -25.23
CA LYS A 213 -11.87 11.03 -25.27
C LYS A 213 -13.26 11.05 -24.64
N PHE A 214 -13.49 10.20 -23.64
CA PHE A 214 -14.75 10.07 -22.91
C PHE A 214 -14.71 10.90 -21.63
N ARG A 215 -15.78 11.63 -21.34
CA ARG A 215 -15.95 12.41 -20.09
C ARG A 215 -17.14 11.84 -19.33
N PRO A 216 -16.91 11.12 -18.21
CA PRO A 216 -17.99 10.59 -17.41
C PRO A 216 -18.71 11.69 -16.63
N ASP A 217 -20.02 11.57 -16.44
CA ASP A 217 -20.77 12.31 -15.42
C ASP A 217 -20.55 11.62 -14.06
N ILE A 218 -19.64 12.15 -13.24
CA ILE A 218 -19.29 11.55 -11.95
C ILE A 218 -20.26 12.04 -10.87
N ARG A 219 -21.12 11.15 -10.41
CA ARG A 219 -22.05 11.43 -9.31
C ARG A 219 -21.41 11.36 -7.93
N MET A 220 -20.54 10.37 -7.73
CA MET A 220 -19.90 10.12 -6.43
C MET A 220 -18.49 9.58 -6.59
N GLU A 221 -17.63 9.94 -5.63
CA GLU A 221 -16.33 9.35 -5.43
C GLU A 221 -16.30 8.61 -4.09
N LEU A 222 -15.92 7.33 -4.08
CA LEU A 222 -15.96 6.46 -2.91
C LEU A 222 -14.62 5.77 -2.66
N GLY A 223 -14.25 5.63 -1.38
CA GLY A 223 -12.94 5.11 -0.94
C GLY A 223 -12.80 3.59 -1.01
N SER A 224 -13.84 2.83 -1.40
CA SER A 224 -13.75 1.36 -1.49
C SER A 224 -14.64 0.78 -2.59
N ASN A 225 -14.26 -0.42 -3.07
CA ASN A 225 -15.06 -1.15 -4.05
C ASN A 225 -16.40 -1.64 -3.44
N GLU A 226 -16.42 -1.94 -2.14
CA GLU A 226 -17.64 -2.32 -1.43
C GLU A 226 -18.66 -1.19 -1.46
N ALA A 227 -18.24 0.03 -1.10
CA ALA A 227 -19.11 1.19 -1.14
C ALA A 227 -19.63 1.49 -2.55
N ILE A 228 -18.79 1.29 -3.59
CA ILE A 228 -19.23 1.41 -5.00
C ILE A 228 -20.29 0.36 -5.31
N LYS A 229 -20.07 -0.91 -4.94
CA LYS A 229 -21.06 -1.97 -5.19
C LYS A 229 -22.41 -1.66 -4.54
N GLU A 230 -22.41 -1.24 -3.28
CA GLU A 230 -23.64 -0.86 -2.56
C GLU A 230 -24.35 0.32 -3.22
N ALA A 231 -23.61 1.37 -3.60
CA ALA A 231 -24.18 2.52 -4.29
C ALA A 231 -24.78 2.17 -5.65
N VAL A 232 -24.11 1.28 -6.43
CA VAL A 232 -24.61 0.77 -7.72
C VAL A 232 -25.84 -0.12 -7.52
N ALA A 233 -25.82 -1.04 -6.53
CA ALA A 233 -26.97 -1.88 -6.20
C ALA A 233 -28.19 -1.06 -5.79
N GLY A 234 -27.95 0.05 -5.06
CA GLY A 234 -28.97 1.05 -4.68
C GLY A 234 -29.50 1.88 -5.86
N GLY A 235 -28.95 1.72 -7.09
CA GLY A 235 -29.42 2.40 -8.29
C GLY A 235 -28.92 3.84 -8.44
N LEU A 236 -27.83 4.20 -7.75
CA LEU A 236 -27.27 5.56 -7.83
C LEU A 236 -26.50 5.83 -9.15
N GLY A 237 -26.19 4.77 -9.92
CA GLY A 237 -25.46 4.87 -11.19
C GLY A 237 -24.77 3.57 -11.55
N ILE A 238 -23.73 3.66 -12.38
CA ILE A 238 -22.85 2.56 -12.79
C ILE A 238 -21.46 2.76 -12.18
N GLY A 239 -20.74 1.65 -11.93
CA GLY A 239 -19.44 1.74 -11.29
C GLY A 239 -18.35 1.00 -12.06
N ILE A 240 -17.09 1.33 -11.80
CA ILE A 240 -15.94 0.56 -12.31
C ILE A 240 -15.14 0.07 -11.11
N VAL A 241 -14.97 -1.25 -11.04
CA VAL A 241 -14.31 -1.94 -9.93
C VAL A 241 -13.32 -2.98 -10.44
N SER A 242 -12.37 -3.38 -9.59
CA SER A 242 -11.57 -4.57 -9.87
C SER A 242 -12.48 -5.81 -9.96
N ARG A 243 -12.28 -6.68 -10.96
CA ARG A 243 -13.01 -7.95 -11.06
C ARG A 243 -12.88 -8.80 -9.80
N HIS A 244 -11.74 -8.72 -9.11
CA HIS A 244 -11.49 -9.42 -7.86
C HIS A 244 -12.40 -8.95 -6.70
N ALA A 245 -13.00 -7.76 -6.79
CA ALA A 245 -13.99 -7.29 -5.83
C ALA A 245 -15.36 -7.99 -5.97
N LEU A 246 -15.55 -8.77 -7.05
CA LEU A 246 -16.80 -9.46 -7.37
C LEU A 246 -16.75 -10.95 -7.02
N HIS A 247 -15.80 -11.40 -6.17
CA HIS A 247 -15.63 -12.80 -5.83
C HIS A 247 -16.93 -13.46 -5.35
N GLY A 248 -17.29 -14.53 -6.06
CA GLY A 248 -18.17 -15.61 -5.63
C GLY A 248 -19.66 -15.45 -5.91
N GLN A 249 -20.26 -14.26 -5.82
CA GLN A 249 -21.71 -14.14 -5.89
C GLN A 249 -22.18 -12.77 -6.38
N GLN A 250 -21.98 -12.50 -7.67
CA GLN A 250 -22.43 -11.24 -8.28
C GLN A 250 -23.93 -10.94 -8.03
N LYS A 251 -24.76 -11.98 -8.04
CA LYS A 251 -26.22 -11.84 -7.80
C LYS A 251 -26.56 -11.45 -6.38
N GLU A 252 -25.82 -11.94 -5.38
CA GLU A 252 -26.07 -11.63 -3.97
C GLU A 252 -25.70 -10.17 -3.61
N HIS A 253 -24.78 -9.56 -4.34
CA HIS A 253 -24.41 -8.17 -4.14
C HIS A 253 -25.26 -7.16 -4.90
N GLY A 254 -26.33 -7.60 -5.58
CA GLY A 254 -27.22 -6.70 -6.32
C GLY A 254 -26.59 -6.01 -7.54
N VAL A 255 -25.37 -6.41 -7.93
CA VAL A 255 -24.63 -5.85 -9.08
C VAL A 255 -24.26 -6.93 -10.08
N ALA A 256 -24.16 -6.55 -11.36
CA ALA A 256 -23.68 -7.44 -12.42
C ALA A 256 -22.70 -6.71 -13.34
N VAL A 257 -21.80 -7.47 -13.95
CA VAL A 257 -20.87 -6.94 -14.96
C VAL A 257 -21.63 -6.63 -16.24
N VAL A 258 -21.34 -5.46 -16.81
CA VAL A 258 -21.86 -5.02 -18.10
C VAL A 258 -20.83 -5.31 -19.19
N ASP A 259 -21.24 -5.89 -20.28
CA ASP A 259 -20.40 -6.13 -21.45
C ASP A 259 -20.23 -4.84 -22.25
N VAL A 260 -19.09 -4.17 -22.07
CA VAL A 260 -18.77 -2.88 -22.71
C VAL A 260 -17.58 -3.05 -23.64
N LYS A 261 -17.66 -2.49 -24.85
CA LYS A 261 -16.53 -2.49 -25.79
C LYS A 261 -15.32 -1.79 -25.19
N GLY A 262 -14.17 -2.47 -25.20
CA GLY A 262 -12.92 -1.98 -24.60
C GLY A 262 -12.74 -2.34 -23.13
N PHE A 263 -13.72 -3.00 -22.51
CA PHE A 263 -13.58 -3.61 -21.19
C PHE A 263 -13.33 -5.12 -21.31
N PRO A 264 -12.69 -5.72 -20.30
CA PRO A 264 -12.16 -5.12 -19.09
C PRO A 264 -10.95 -4.22 -19.36
N ILE A 265 -10.85 -3.09 -18.63
CA ILE A 265 -9.64 -2.27 -18.66
C ILE A 265 -8.50 -3.10 -18.10
N GLN A 266 -7.45 -3.28 -18.87
CA GLN A 266 -6.29 -4.06 -18.45
C GLN A 266 -5.48 -3.30 -17.40
N SER A 267 -5.23 -3.96 -16.31
CA SER A 267 -4.39 -3.49 -15.21
C SER A 267 -3.68 -4.70 -14.60
N SER A 268 -2.64 -4.46 -13.84
CA SER A 268 -1.87 -5.51 -13.18
C SER A 268 -1.55 -5.12 -11.74
N TRP A 269 -1.30 -6.11 -10.89
CA TRP A 269 -0.63 -5.90 -9.62
C TRP A 269 0.85 -6.18 -9.76
N HIS A 270 1.60 -5.34 -9.09
CA HIS A 270 3.04 -5.32 -9.06
C HIS A 270 3.52 -5.59 -7.64
N ILE A 271 4.61 -6.33 -7.53
CA ILE A 271 5.42 -6.41 -6.31
C ILE A 271 6.55 -5.41 -6.48
N VAL A 272 6.58 -4.43 -5.60
CA VAL A 272 7.57 -3.34 -5.69
C VAL A 272 8.34 -3.18 -4.38
N HIS A 273 9.59 -2.76 -4.52
CA HIS A 273 10.41 -2.25 -3.41
C HIS A 273 11.47 -1.29 -3.98
N PRO A 274 12.00 -0.33 -3.17
CA PRO A 274 13.08 0.54 -3.63
C PRO A 274 14.26 -0.26 -4.19
N ALA A 275 14.84 0.17 -5.32
CA ALA A 275 15.91 -0.56 -6.00
C ALA A 275 17.15 -0.73 -5.11
N THR A 276 17.41 0.27 -4.25
CA THR A 276 18.52 0.26 -3.29
C THR A 276 18.26 -0.63 -2.07
N LYS A 277 17.00 -1.06 -1.84
CA LYS A 277 16.63 -1.86 -0.67
C LYS A 277 17.06 -3.31 -0.83
N ARG A 278 17.91 -3.77 0.09
CA ARG A 278 18.22 -5.19 0.23
C ARG A 278 17.11 -5.89 1.02
N LEU A 279 16.39 -6.78 0.34
CA LEU A 279 15.34 -7.56 0.99
C LEU A 279 15.91 -8.51 2.04
N SER A 280 15.21 -8.64 3.17
CA SER A 280 15.51 -9.66 4.16
C SER A 280 15.24 -11.07 3.60
N PRO A 281 15.80 -12.14 4.17
CA PRO A 281 15.50 -13.52 3.79
C PRO A 281 14.00 -13.83 3.85
N VAL A 282 13.29 -13.29 4.85
CA VAL A 282 11.84 -13.45 5.00
C VAL A 282 11.09 -12.77 3.85
N ALA A 283 11.42 -11.53 3.52
CA ALA A 283 10.81 -10.80 2.42
C ALA A 283 11.10 -11.47 1.07
N THR A 284 12.33 -11.98 0.86
CA THR A 284 12.70 -12.74 -0.33
C THR A 284 11.91 -14.04 -0.44
N ALA A 285 11.77 -14.78 0.66
CA ALA A 285 11.00 -16.02 0.69
C ALA A 285 9.50 -15.76 0.42
N PHE A 286 8.94 -14.67 0.95
CA PHE A 286 7.56 -14.30 0.69
C PHE A 286 7.33 -13.87 -0.77
N LYS A 287 8.24 -13.08 -1.34
CA LYS A 287 8.21 -12.72 -2.76
C LYS A 287 8.21 -13.97 -3.66
N LEU A 288 9.07 -14.95 -3.36
CA LEU A 288 9.10 -16.23 -4.08
C LEU A 288 7.83 -17.07 -3.87
N HIS A 289 7.26 -17.01 -2.66
CA HIS A 289 6.01 -17.70 -2.34
C HIS A 289 4.86 -17.14 -3.17
N MET A 290 4.70 -15.82 -3.23
CA MET A 290 3.69 -15.16 -4.07
C MET A 290 3.79 -15.59 -5.54
N ARG A 291 4.98 -15.64 -6.11
CA ARG A 291 5.21 -16.09 -7.49
C ARG A 291 4.74 -17.54 -7.74
N LYS A 292 5.03 -18.44 -6.80
CA LYS A 292 4.70 -19.87 -6.95
C LYS A 292 3.21 -20.15 -6.79
N ASP A 293 2.55 -19.44 -5.89
CA ASP A 293 1.13 -19.67 -5.59
C ASP A 293 0.24 -19.11 -6.71
N MET A 294 0.65 -18.01 -7.34
CA MET A 294 -0.07 -17.41 -8.46
C MET A 294 0.02 -18.22 -9.75
N GLY A 295 1.12 -18.96 -10.00
CA GLY A 295 1.23 -19.91 -11.11
C GLY A 295 0.25 -21.10 -11.04
N ARG A 296 -0.49 -21.24 -9.92
CA ARG A 296 -1.51 -22.28 -9.72
C ARG A 296 -2.94 -21.78 -9.93
N HIS A 297 -3.12 -20.48 -10.12
CA HIS A 297 -4.45 -19.83 -10.22
C HIS A 297 -4.64 -19.05 -11.55
N VAL A 298 -3.76 -19.26 -12.54
CA VAL A 298 -3.89 -18.77 -13.93
C VAL A 298 -4.39 -19.89 -14.83
#